data_e991420b12e546cf8c45eb1de1ad49c6
#
_entry.id   e991420b12e546cf8c45eb1de1ad49c6
#
_cell.length_a   1.000
_cell.length_b   1.000
_cell.length_c   1.000
_cell.angle_alpha   90.00
_cell.angle_beta   90.00
_cell.angle_gamma   90.00
#
_symmetry.space_group_name_H-M   'P 1'
#
loop_
_entity.id
_entity.type
_entity.pdbx_description
1 polymer ?
#
loop_
_entity_poly.entity_id
_entity_poly.type
_entity_poly.pdbx_seq_one_letter_code
_entity_poly.pdbx_strand_id
1 'polypeptide(L)'
;VFGYQVMDPERFGVVEFDDNFRAISLEEKPKQPKSNWAVTGLYFYDSKVVEYAKQVKPSERGELEITSINQMYLEAGNLTVELLGRGFAWLDTGTHDSLIEASTFVQTVEKRQGFKIACLEEIAWRNGWLDDEGVKRAASSLAKTGYAFIGSRVVALHRHNIRRGFAWNQIAFTFAPVEHFTRL
;
A
#
# COMPACT_ATOMS: atom_id res chain seq x y z
N VAL A 1 -1.32 -9.66 -6.41
CA VAL A 1 -0.42 -8.97 -5.45
C VAL A 1 0.43 -7.96 -6.18
N PHE A 2 1.21 -7.16 -5.42
CA PHE A 2 2.10 -6.12 -5.99
C PHE A 2 3.54 -6.37 -5.61
N GLY A 3 4.44 -6.21 -6.60
CA GLY A 3 5.89 -6.26 -6.41
C GLY A 3 6.51 -4.87 -6.44
N TYR A 4 7.42 -4.60 -5.52
CA TYR A 4 8.18 -3.36 -5.45
C TYR A 4 9.68 -3.66 -5.38
N GLN A 5 10.47 -2.94 -6.16
CA GLN A 5 11.93 -3.15 -6.20
C GLN A 5 12.59 -2.51 -4.99
N VAL A 6 13.34 -3.30 -4.23
CA VAL A 6 14.02 -2.89 -2.99
C VAL A 6 15.51 -3.22 -3.05
N MET A 7 16.27 -2.63 -2.14
CA MET A 7 17.72 -2.90 -2.01
C MET A 7 18.03 -3.95 -0.93
N ASP A 8 17.06 -4.25 -0.06
CA ASP A 8 17.15 -5.15 1.09
C ASP A 8 16.05 -6.23 1.05
N PRO A 9 15.97 -7.03 -0.04
CA PRO A 9 14.87 -7.97 -0.27
C PRO A 9 14.76 -9.07 0.80
N GLU A 10 15.85 -9.40 1.50
CA GLU A 10 15.88 -10.41 2.56
C GLU A 10 14.97 -10.09 3.75
N ARG A 11 14.45 -8.87 3.83
CA ARG A 11 13.50 -8.44 4.88
C ARG A 11 12.06 -8.79 4.57
N PHE A 12 11.73 -9.16 3.35
CA PHE A 12 10.37 -9.25 2.82
C PHE A 12 10.08 -10.61 2.18
N GLY A 13 8.83 -10.83 1.84
CA GLY A 13 8.49 -11.87 0.87
C GLY A 13 9.04 -11.47 -0.49
N VAL A 14 9.82 -12.36 -1.11
CA VAL A 14 10.50 -12.10 -2.40
C VAL A 14 9.88 -12.93 -3.50
N VAL A 15 9.55 -12.29 -4.61
CA VAL A 15 9.06 -12.96 -5.82
C VAL A 15 10.16 -13.06 -6.86
N GLU A 16 10.34 -14.25 -7.44
CA GLU A 16 11.20 -14.51 -8.58
C GLU A 16 10.36 -14.57 -9.85
N PHE A 17 10.89 -14.03 -10.95
CA PHE A 17 10.23 -14.00 -12.25
C PHE A 17 11.04 -14.78 -13.30
N ASP A 18 10.33 -15.33 -14.28
CA ASP A 18 10.93 -15.80 -15.53
C ASP A 18 11.22 -14.63 -16.49
N ASP A 19 11.79 -14.96 -17.67
CA ASP A 19 12.13 -13.98 -18.71
C ASP A 19 10.90 -13.25 -19.29
N ASN A 20 9.69 -13.75 -19.04
CA ASN A 20 8.43 -13.15 -19.46
C ASN A 20 7.73 -12.38 -18.33
N PHE A 21 8.42 -12.11 -17.23
CA PHE A 21 7.88 -11.47 -16.02
C PHE A 21 6.70 -12.23 -15.39
N ARG A 22 6.70 -13.56 -15.48
CA ARG A 22 5.76 -14.41 -14.75
C ARG A 22 6.40 -14.84 -13.44
N ALA A 23 5.67 -14.75 -12.35
CA ALA A 23 6.14 -15.22 -11.05
C ALA A 23 6.34 -16.74 -11.11
N ILE A 24 7.53 -17.21 -10.70
CA ILE A 24 7.90 -18.62 -10.68
C ILE A 24 8.20 -19.15 -9.29
N SER A 25 8.57 -18.28 -8.37
CA SER A 25 8.73 -18.64 -6.96
C SER A 25 8.43 -17.46 -6.03
N LEU A 26 8.07 -17.79 -4.80
CA LEU A 26 7.88 -16.84 -3.69
C LEU A 26 8.56 -17.41 -2.46
N GLU A 27 9.33 -16.58 -1.75
CA GLU A 27 10.02 -17.01 -0.54
C GLU A 27 9.93 -15.93 0.53
N GLU A 28 9.55 -16.28 1.76
CA GLU A 28 9.46 -15.35 2.88
C GLU A 28 10.82 -15.15 3.50
N LYS A 29 11.27 -13.90 3.54
CA LYS A 29 12.54 -13.46 4.16
C LYS A 29 13.73 -14.38 3.85
N PRO A 30 14.04 -14.60 2.56
CA PRO A 30 15.08 -15.52 2.16
C PRO A 30 16.47 -15.04 2.60
N LYS A 31 17.32 -15.95 3.09
CA LYS A 31 18.72 -15.63 3.40
C LYS A 31 19.54 -15.26 2.16
N GLN A 32 19.15 -15.79 1.03
CA GLN A 32 19.75 -15.52 -0.28
C GLN A 32 18.64 -15.22 -1.29
N PRO A 33 18.20 -13.94 -1.37
CA PRO A 33 17.12 -13.56 -2.26
C PRO A 33 17.46 -13.82 -3.73
N LYS A 34 16.52 -14.41 -4.47
CA LYS A 34 16.66 -14.69 -5.89
C LYS A 34 16.36 -13.48 -6.78
N SER A 35 15.76 -12.46 -6.22
CA SER A 35 15.46 -11.20 -6.89
C SER A 35 15.41 -10.04 -5.90
N ASN A 36 15.30 -8.81 -6.41
CA ASN A 36 15.08 -7.60 -5.61
C ASN A 36 13.60 -7.18 -5.59
N TRP A 37 12.67 -8.07 -5.90
CA TRP A 37 11.25 -7.77 -5.93
C TRP A 37 10.57 -8.25 -4.65
N ALA A 38 10.31 -7.30 -3.75
CA ALA A 38 9.54 -7.53 -2.54
C ALA A 38 8.03 -7.51 -2.84
N VAL A 39 7.29 -8.44 -2.25
CA VAL A 39 5.83 -8.41 -2.27
C VAL A 39 5.35 -7.41 -1.24
N THR A 40 4.59 -6.41 -1.68
CA THR A 40 4.06 -5.37 -0.78
C THR A 40 2.89 -5.90 0.06
N GLY A 41 2.53 -5.18 1.13
CA GLY A 41 1.40 -5.52 2.00
C GLY A 41 0.01 -5.23 1.40
N LEU A 42 -0.12 -5.13 0.08
CA LEU A 42 -1.39 -4.90 -0.60
C LEU A 42 -1.78 -6.15 -1.41
N TYR A 43 -2.90 -6.75 -1.04
CA TYR A 43 -3.36 -8.01 -1.61
C TYR A 43 -4.79 -7.90 -2.10
N PHE A 44 -5.07 -8.51 -3.25
CA PHE A 44 -6.42 -8.72 -3.78
C PHE A 44 -6.61 -10.22 -4.03
N TYR A 45 -7.57 -10.80 -3.36
CA TYR A 45 -7.87 -12.23 -3.45
C TYR A 45 -9.32 -12.46 -3.82
N ASP A 46 -9.57 -13.60 -4.44
CA ASP A 46 -10.92 -14.13 -4.60
C ASP A 46 -11.40 -14.84 -3.32
N SER A 47 -12.61 -15.41 -3.35
CA SER A 47 -13.19 -16.09 -2.18
C SER A 47 -12.44 -17.33 -1.72
N LYS A 48 -11.56 -17.92 -2.57
CA LYS A 48 -10.72 -19.07 -2.21
C LYS A 48 -9.70 -18.77 -1.13
N VAL A 49 -9.38 -17.49 -0.92
CA VAL A 49 -8.43 -17.08 0.12
C VAL A 49 -8.82 -17.64 1.49
N VAL A 50 -10.12 -17.74 1.79
CA VAL A 50 -10.62 -18.27 3.07
C VAL A 50 -10.26 -19.75 3.25
N GLU A 51 -10.30 -20.52 2.16
CA GLU A 51 -9.93 -21.94 2.17
C GLU A 51 -8.41 -22.12 2.28
N TYR A 52 -7.64 -21.30 1.58
CA TYR A 52 -6.18 -21.32 1.66
C TYR A 52 -5.70 -20.88 3.05
N ALA A 53 -6.29 -19.83 3.61
CA ALA A 53 -5.93 -19.35 4.95
C ALA A 53 -6.11 -20.42 6.04
N LYS A 54 -7.13 -21.29 5.94
CA LYS A 54 -7.33 -22.41 6.88
C LYS A 54 -6.26 -23.49 6.77
N GLN A 55 -5.52 -23.55 5.66
CA GLN A 55 -4.48 -24.55 5.42
C GLN A 55 -3.08 -24.06 5.78
N VAL A 56 -2.92 -22.74 6.02
CA VAL A 56 -1.62 -22.17 6.39
C VAL A 56 -1.14 -22.78 7.70
N LYS A 57 0.11 -23.23 7.71
CA LYS A 57 0.81 -23.74 8.88
C LYS A 57 1.87 -22.74 9.30
N PRO A 58 2.22 -22.70 10.60
CA PRO A 58 3.33 -21.87 11.05
C PRO A 58 4.62 -22.20 10.30
N SER A 59 5.34 -21.16 9.89
CA SER A 59 6.66 -21.27 9.29
C SER A 59 7.71 -21.78 10.30
N GLU A 60 8.96 -21.96 9.87
CA GLU A 60 10.08 -22.25 10.78
C GLU A 60 10.26 -21.17 11.86
N ARG A 61 9.76 -19.95 11.62
CA ARG A 61 9.74 -18.82 12.54
C ARG A 61 8.60 -18.89 13.55
N GLY A 62 7.68 -19.85 13.42
CA GLY A 62 6.48 -19.99 14.24
C GLY A 62 5.34 -19.04 13.87
N GLU A 63 5.42 -18.34 12.73
CA GLU A 63 4.45 -17.35 12.26
C GLU A 63 3.58 -17.92 11.13
N LEU A 64 2.31 -17.48 11.05
CA LEU A 64 1.44 -17.73 9.90
C LEU A 64 1.75 -16.68 8.83
N GLU A 65 2.43 -17.11 7.76
CA GLU A 65 2.91 -16.21 6.73
C GLU A 65 1.88 -16.02 5.62
N ILE A 66 1.64 -14.75 5.25
CA ILE A 66 0.81 -14.42 4.07
C ILE A 66 1.43 -14.96 2.78
N THR A 67 2.73 -15.06 2.74
CA THR A 67 3.49 -15.64 1.62
C THR A 67 3.07 -17.08 1.32
N SER A 68 2.67 -17.85 2.32
CA SER A 68 2.13 -19.21 2.14
C SER A 68 0.83 -19.21 1.31
N ILE A 69 -0.03 -18.22 1.52
CA ILE A 69 -1.27 -18.05 0.72
C ILE A 69 -0.89 -17.70 -0.72
N ASN A 70 0.01 -16.76 -0.91
CA ASN A 70 0.49 -16.37 -2.24
C ASN A 70 1.12 -17.55 -2.98
N GLN A 71 1.86 -18.40 -2.26
CA GLN A 71 2.45 -19.62 -2.81
C GLN A 71 1.36 -20.59 -3.30
N MET A 72 0.30 -20.80 -2.53
CA MET A 72 -0.84 -21.64 -2.95
C MET A 72 -1.51 -21.11 -4.24
N TYR A 73 -1.65 -19.78 -4.36
CA TYR A 73 -2.15 -19.17 -5.59
C TYR A 73 -1.17 -19.33 -6.76
N LEU A 74 0.13 -19.24 -6.51
CA LEU A 74 1.16 -19.48 -7.55
C LEU A 74 1.11 -20.92 -8.05
N GLU A 75 1.08 -21.90 -7.16
CA GLU A 75 0.99 -23.33 -7.48
C GLU A 75 -0.29 -23.70 -8.25
N ALA A 76 -1.39 -23.00 -7.92
CA ALA A 76 -2.64 -23.13 -8.67
C ALA A 76 -2.66 -22.40 -10.03
N GLY A 77 -1.58 -21.68 -10.39
CA GLY A 77 -1.49 -20.90 -11.62
C GLY A 77 -2.37 -19.65 -11.64
N ASN A 78 -2.80 -19.17 -10.47
CA ASN A 78 -3.76 -18.06 -10.32
C ASN A 78 -3.14 -16.82 -9.65
N LEU A 79 -1.82 -16.77 -9.48
CA LEU A 79 -1.15 -15.59 -8.94
C LEU A 79 -0.78 -14.62 -10.06
N THR A 80 -1.22 -13.38 -9.93
CA THR A 80 -0.74 -12.26 -10.76
C THR A 80 0.04 -11.29 -9.88
N VAL A 81 1.21 -10.86 -10.35
CA VAL A 81 2.05 -9.87 -9.69
C VAL A 81 2.13 -8.62 -10.55
N GLU A 82 1.57 -7.52 -10.07
CA GLU A 82 1.67 -6.20 -10.69
C GLU A 82 2.90 -5.46 -10.15
N LEU A 83 3.74 -4.93 -11.03
CA LEU A 83 4.96 -4.26 -10.62
C LEU A 83 4.73 -2.77 -10.41
N LEU A 84 5.05 -2.29 -9.22
CA LEU A 84 5.02 -0.88 -8.89
C LEU A 84 6.28 -0.21 -9.44
N GLY A 85 6.09 0.77 -10.32
CA GLY A 85 7.18 1.51 -10.95
C GLY A 85 7.73 2.64 -10.06
N ARG A 86 8.63 3.44 -10.64
CA ARG A 86 9.32 4.56 -9.95
C ARG A 86 8.40 5.67 -9.41
N GLY A 87 7.16 5.74 -9.88
CA GLY A 87 6.17 6.72 -9.41
C GLY A 87 5.54 6.36 -8.07
N PHE A 88 5.82 5.17 -7.55
CA PHE A 88 5.31 4.68 -6.27
C PHE A 88 6.39 4.82 -5.19
N ALA A 89 5.95 5.08 -3.97
CA ALA A 89 6.77 4.96 -2.77
C ALA A 89 6.09 3.93 -1.86
N TRP A 90 6.74 2.80 -1.68
CA TRP A 90 6.35 1.81 -0.70
C TRP A 90 7.34 1.87 0.46
N LEU A 91 6.83 2.09 1.66
CA LEU A 91 7.63 2.28 2.86
C LEU A 91 7.15 1.29 3.92
N ASP A 92 8.10 0.54 4.46
CA ASP A 92 7.88 -0.31 5.63
C ASP A 92 7.84 0.56 6.90
N THR A 93 7.15 0.10 7.93
CA THR A 93 7.06 0.77 9.23
C THR A 93 7.31 -0.20 10.39
N GLY A 94 7.93 -1.33 10.10
CA GLY A 94 8.16 -2.41 11.07
C GLY A 94 9.28 -2.16 12.07
N THR A 95 10.11 -1.12 11.86
CA THR A 95 11.18 -0.71 12.79
C THR A 95 11.05 0.77 13.13
N HIS A 96 11.70 1.20 14.20
CA HIS A 96 11.70 2.63 14.55
C HIS A 96 12.33 3.49 13.45
N ASP A 97 13.41 3.02 12.83
CA ASP A 97 14.09 3.74 11.75
C ASP A 97 13.20 3.86 10.51
N SER A 98 12.59 2.76 10.05
CA SER A 98 11.68 2.78 8.90
C SER A 98 10.42 3.62 9.15
N LEU A 99 9.91 3.66 10.39
CA LEU A 99 8.81 4.54 10.78
C LEU A 99 9.19 6.02 10.69
N ILE A 100 10.40 6.38 11.13
CA ILE A 100 10.93 7.75 11.02
C ILE A 100 11.09 8.15 9.55
N GLU A 101 11.65 7.26 8.72
CA GLU A 101 11.80 7.49 7.28
C GLU A 101 10.46 7.72 6.60
N ALA A 102 9.47 6.87 6.88
CA ALA A 102 8.11 6.99 6.34
C ALA A 102 7.47 8.32 6.79
N SER A 103 7.59 8.68 8.06
CA SER A 103 7.07 9.93 8.61
C SER A 103 7.72 11.16 7.96
N THR A 104 9.03 11.12 7.75
CA THR A 104 9.79 12.19 7.11
C THR A 104 9.41 12.35 5.64
N PHE A 105 9.23 11.23 4.94
CA PHE A 105 8.76 11.23 3.55
C PHE A 105 7.36 11.85 3.44
N VAL A 106 6.41 11.40 4.26
CA VAL A 106 5.04 11.95 4.31
C VAL A 106 5.08 13.45 4.60
N GLN A 107 5.83 13.85 5.63
CA GLN A 107 5.97 15.27 5.98
C GLN A 107 6.51 16.10 4.82
N THR A 108 7.53 15.60 4.12
CA THR A 108 8.16 16.30 3.00
C THR A 108 7.17 16.50 1.85
N VAL A 109 6.47 15.44 1.45
CA VAL A 109 5.47 15.51 0.38
C VAL A 109 4.35 16.47 0.74
N GLU A 110 3.78 16.33 1.94
CA GLU A 110 2.68 17.19 2.41
C GLU A 110 3.08 18.68 2.47
N LYS A 111 4.26 18.96 3.00
CA LYS A 111 4.77 20.35 3.07
C LYS A 111 5.00 20.96 1.69
N ARG A 112 5.50 20.18 0.74
CA ARG A 112 5.81 20.67 -0.61
C ARG A 112 4.58 20.84 -1.48
N GLN A 113 3.68 19.87 -1.44
CA GLN A 113 2.48 19.86 -2.28
C GLN A 113 1.29 20.57 -1.64
N GLY A 114 1.24 20.66 -0.33
CA GLY A 114 0.12 21.25 0.42
C GLY A 114 -1.12 20.36 0.46
N PHE A 115 -0.99 19.08 0.11
CA PHE A 115 -2.04 18.05 0.21
C PHE A 115 -1.68 17.06 1.31
N LYS A 116 -2.70 16.39 1.82
CA LYS A 116 -2.51 15.29 2.77
C LYS A 116 -2.43 13.96 2.05
N ILE A 117 -1.52 13.11 2.52
CA ILE A 117 -1.43 11.73 2.06
C ILE A 117 -2.55 10.92 2.72
N ALA A 118 -3.20 10.05 1.94
CA ALA A 118 -4.28 9.18 2.39
C ALA A 118 -5.44 9.92 3.09
N CYS A 119 -5.75 11.15 2.68
CA CYS A 119 -6.91 11.86 3.18
C CYS A 119 -8.18 11.24 2.60
N LEU A 120 -8.88 10.44 3.39
CA LEU A 120 -10.04 9.66 2.96
C LEU A 120 -11.19 10.56 2.48
N GLU A 121 -11.38 11.70 3.10
CA GLU A 121 -12.40 12.67 2.73
C GLU A 121 -12.12 13.29 1.36
N GLU A 122 -10.87 13.62 1.07
CA GLU A 122 -10.46 14.12 -0.24
C GLU A 122 -10.63 13.04 -1.32
N ILE A 123 -10.22 11.80 -1.02
CA ILE A 123 -10.36 10.67 -1.92
C ILE A 123 -11.83 10.40 -2.23
N ALA A 124 -12.70 10.35 -1.21
CA ALA A 124 -14.11 10.13 -1.37
C ALA A 124 -14.77 11.25 -2.20
N TRP A 125 -14.39 12.49 -1.95
CA TRP A 125 -14.89 13.63 -2.72
C TRP A 125 -14.45 13.60 -4.19
N ARG A 126 -13.17 13.29 -4.47
CA ARG A 126 -12.66 13.17 -5.84
C ARG A 126 -13.35 12.07 -6.65
N ASN A 127 -13.74 10.98 -5.98
CA ASN A 127 -14.49 9.88 -6.60
C ASN A 127 -16.00 10.14 -6.67
N GLY A 128 -16.49 11.30 -6.20
CA GLY A 128 -17.92 11.63 -6.20
C GLY A 128 -18.73 10.89 -5.15
N TRP A 129 -18.08 10.22 -4.18
CA TRP A 129 -18.75 9.51 -3.08
C TRP A 129 -19.15 10.47 -1.96
N LEU A 130 -18.57 11.65 -1.94
CA LEU A 130 -18.83 12.72 -1.00
C LEU A 130 -18.99 14.05 -1.76
N ASP A 131 -20.00 14.82 -1.43
CA ASP A 131 -20.22 16.15 -1.99
C ASP A 131 -19.45 17.25 -1.25
N ASP A 132 -19.44 18.47 -1.79
CA ASP A 132 -18.75 19.63 -1.21
C ASP A 132 -19.20 19.90 0.25
N GLU A 133 -20.47 19.70 0.56
CA GLU A 133 -21.02 19.91 1.90
C GLU A 133 -20.59 18.78 2.86
N GLY A 134 -20.51 17.55 2.36
CA GLY A 134 -19.97 16.41 3.11
C GLY A 134 -18.51 16.63 3.52
N VAL A 135 -17.67 17.09 2.58
CA VAL A 135 -16.27 17.44 2.90
C VAL A 135 -16.18 18.54 3.92
N LYS A 136 -16.99 19.60 3.80
CA LYS A 136 -17.00 20.71 4.78
C LYS A 136 -17.42 20.23 6.16
N ARG A 137 -18.44 19.37 6.27
CA ARG A 137 -18.87 18.76 7.53
C ARG A 137 -17.75 17.93 8.15
N ALA A 138 -17.10 17.08 7.37
CA ALA A 138 -15.99 16.26 7.84
C ALA A 138 -14.81 17.13 8.31
N ALA A 139 -14.43 18.16 7.55
CA ALA A 139 -13.38 19.10 7.91
C ALA A 139 -13.68 19.87 9.20
N SER A 140 -14.94 20.22 9.45
CA SER A 140 -15.33 20.98 10.66
C SER A 140 -15.14 20.17 11.94
N SER A 141 -15.30 18.83 11.89
CA SER A 141 -15.02 17.95 13.03
C SER A 141 -13.53 17.89 13.40
N LEU A 142 -12.67 18.20 12.45
CA LEU A 142 -11.22 18.20 12.58
C LEU A 142 -10.61 19.61 12.71
N ALA A 143 -11.45 20.63 13.01
CA ALA A 143 -11.11 22.06 12.97
C ALA A 143 -9.87 22.47 13.79
N LYS A 144 -9.52 21.70 14.83
CA LYS A 144 -8.34 21.93 15.68
C LYS A 144 -7.07 21.27 15.17
N THR A 145 -7.13 20.55 14.07
CA THR A 145 -6.00 19.84 13.47
C THR A 145 -5.62 20.45 12.13
N GLY A 146 -4.38 20.24 11.67
CA GLY A 146 -3.97 20.64 10.32
C GLY A 146 -4.78 20.01 9.20
N TYR A 147 -5.65 19.05 9.50
CA TYR A 147 -6.58 18.40 8.57
C TYR A 147 -7.75 19.30 8.16
N ALA A 148 -8.23 20.18 9.04
CA ALA A 148 -9.36 21.10 8.75
C ALA A 148 -9.06 22.06 7.59
N PHE A 149 -7.78 22.38 7.40
CA PHE A 149 -7.32 23.26 6.33
C PHE A 149 -7.57 22.72 4.91
N ILE A 150 -7.81 21.42 4.80
CA ILE A 150 -7.99 20.71 3.54
C ILE A 150 -9.38 20.96 2.96
N GLY A 151 -10.43 20.92 3.78
CA GLY A 151 -11.80 21.07 3.30
C GLY A 151 -12.06 22.36 2.52
N SER A 152 -11.48 23.48 2.96
CA SER A 152 -11.64 24.76 2.26
C SER A 152 -10.68 24.93 1.08
N ARG A 153 -9.47 24.39 1.18
CA ARG A 153 -8.42 24.56 0.15
C ARG A 153 -8.54 23.56 -0.98
N VAL A 154 -8.90 22.31 -0.70
CA VAL A 154 -9.09 21.26 -1.70
C VAL A 154 -10.24 21.62 -2.63
N VAL A 155 -11.37 22.04 -2.10
CA VAL A 155 -12.53 22.47 -2.88
C VAL A 155 -12.18 23.71 -3.75
N ALA A 156 -11.42 24.67 -3.22
CA ALA A 156 -11.02 25.86 -3.96
C ALA A 156 -9.98 25.57 -5.07
N LEU A 157 -8.94 24.78 -4.76
CA LEU A 157 -7.87 24.45 -5.71
C LEU A 157 -8.33 23.49 -6.81
N HIS A 158 -9.21 22.56 -6.49
CA HIS A 158 -9.69 21.58 -7.46
C HIS A 158 -10.63 22.21 -8.48
N ARG A 159 -11.51 23.13 -8.08
CA ARG A 159 -12.32 23.92 -9.04
C ARG A 159 -11.45 24.70 -10.02
N HIS A 160 -10.24 25.09 -9.61
CA HIS A 160 -9.28 25.76 -10.47
C HIS A 160 -8.55 24.78 -11.39
N ASN A 161 -8.20 23.57 -10.93
CA ASN A 161 -7.38 22.59 -11.66
C ASN A 161 -8.21 21.68 -12.60
N ILE A 162 -9.45 21.34 -12.27
CA ILE A 162 -10.37 20.62 -13.19
C ILE A 162 -10.58 21.43 -14.47
N ARG A 163 -10.63 22.76 -14.39
CA ARG A 163 -10.74 23.62 -15.59
C ARG A 163 -9.50 23.57 -16.49
N ARG A 164 -8.39 22.98 -16.06
CA ARG A 164 -7.12 22.88 -16.79
C ARG A 164 -6.71 21.47 -17.22
N GLY A 165 -7.54 20.44 -17.00
CA GLY A 165 -7.31 19.09 -17.54
C GLY A 165 -6.12 18.33 -16.95
N PHE A 166 -5.66 18.66 -15.74
CA PHE A 166 -4.58 17.93 -15.08
C PHE A 166 -5.10 16.64 -14.43
N ALA A 167 -4.73 15.49 -15.01
CA ALA A 167 -4.88 14.19 -14.36
C ALA A 167 -3.75 14.02 -13.33
N TRP A 168 -4.11 13.92 -12.05
CA TRP A 168 -3.17 13.63 -10.97
C TRP A 168 -2.99 12.11 -10.88
N ASN A 169 -1.80 11.61 -11.16
CA ASN A 169 -1.43 10.25 -10.81
C ASN A 169 -1.41 10.14 -9.28
N GLN A 170 -2.23 9.24 -8.75
CA GLN A 170 -2.29 8.98 -7.32
C GLN A 170 -1.00 8.31 -6.87
N ILE A 171 -0.34 8.88 -5.88
CA ILE A 171 0.68 8.16 -5.11
C ILE A 171 -0.09 7.23 -4.18
N ALA A 172 -0.05 5.94 -4.47
CA ALA A 172 -0.62 4.94 -3.58
C ALA A 172 0.37 4.66 -2.45
N PHE A 173 -0.07 4.84 -1.21
CA PHE A 173 0.68 4.43 -0.03
C PHE A 173 0.07 3.18 0.54
N THR A 174 0.89 2.17 0.68
CA THR A 174 0.52 0.96 1.40
C THR A 174 1.31 0.94 2.70
N PHE A 175 0.64 1.13 3.83
CA PHE A 175 1.19 0.82 5.12
C PHE A 175 0.94 -0.66 5.37
N ALA A 176 1.99 -1.47 5.46
CA ALA A 176 1.89 -2.82 5.96
C ALA A 176 1.92 -2.76 7.49
N PRO A 177 0.84 -3.09 8.21
CA PRO A 177 0.96 -3.34 9.64
C PRO A 177 1.67 -4.68 9.80
N VAL A 178 2.89 -4.64 10.30
CA VAL A 178 3.53 -5.80 10.90
C VAL A 178 2.87 -6.01 12.25
N GLU A 179 2.37 -7.21 12.46
CA GLU A 179 1.84 -7.78 13.71
C GLU A 179 0.37 -7.51 14.03
N HIS A 180 -0.32 -8.58 14.06
CA HIS A 180 -1.44 -9.09 14.85
C HIS A 180 -2.53 -9.76 14.02
N PHE A 181 -2.18 -10.82 13.30
CA PHE A 181 -3.14 -11.90 13.04
C PHE A 181 -3.07 -12.96 14.15
N THR A 182 -3.25 -12.54 15.40
CA THR A 182 -3.56 -13.43 16.51
C THR A 182 -4.93 -13.05 17.02
N ARG A 183 -5.95 -13.63 16.44
CA ARG A 183 -7.32 -13.94 16.93
C ARG A 183 -8.35 -13.80 15.79
N LEU A 184 -8.53 -14.87 15.10
CA LEU A 184 -9.84 -15.31 14.60
C LEU A 184 -10.01 -16.77 15.00
#